data_e1ed453ebdf300a76477fbde4045c239
#
_entry.id   e1ed453ebdf300a76477fbde4045c239
#
_cell.length_a   1.000
_cell.length_b   1.000
_cell.length_c   1.000
_cell.angle_alpha   90.00
_cell.angle_beta   90.00
_cell.angle_gamma   90.00
#
_symmetry.space_group_name_H-M   'P 1'
#
loop_
_entity.id
_entity.type
_entity.pdbx_description
1 polymer ?
#
loop_
_entity_poly.entity_id
_entity_poly.type
_entity_poly.pdbx_seq_one_letter_code
_entity_poly.pdbx_strand_id
1 'polypeptide(L)'
;MKITGDRIHTQLSSLVNGSARNYLQDSVITMRNGRYCIPVKAEYKGQVPGMVHDQSSTGSTLFIEPMAIVKLNNDIRELELEEQKEIEVILSTLSQQTAEQTDSIRADLNIMVQLDVIFARASLAMDMNATEPIFNDEGRIRLKQARHPLKIGRAHV
;
A
#
# COMPACT_ATOMS: atom_id res chain seq x y z
N MET A 1 -15.29 4.82 -12.91
CA MET A 1 -14.40 3.90 -13.68
C MET A 1 -15.08 2.66 -14.22
N LYS A 2 -15.70 1.78 -13.41
CA LYS A 2 -16.29 0.52 -13.89
C LYS A 2 -17.28 0.69 -15.06
N ILE A 3 -18.26 1.58 -14.93
CA ILE A 3 -19.28 1.83 -15.98
C ILE A 3 -18.64 2.26 -17.31
N THR A 4 -17.63 3.12 -17.27
CA THR A 4 -16.93 3.60 -18.48
C THR A 4 -16.12 2.47 -19.12
N GLY A 5 -15.46 1.62 -18.29
CA GLY A 5 -14.77 0.43 -18.75
C GLY A 5 -15.70 -0.57 -19.46
N ASP A 6 -16.86 -0.85 -18.88
CA ASP A 6 -17.87 -1.74 -19.47
C ASP A 6 -18.37 -1.22 -20.84
N ARG A 7 -18.52 0.11 -20.97
CA ARG A 7 -18.89 0.76 -22.24
C ARG A 7 -17.80 0.61 -23.29
N ILE A 8 -16.53 0.78 -22.93
CA ILE A 8 -15.39 0.54 -23.83
C ILE A 8 -15.38 -0.91 -24.31
N HIS A 9 -15.48 -1.87 -23.39
CA HIS A 9 -15.51 -3.27 -23.73
C HIS A 9 -16.66 -3.60 -24.69
N THR A 10 -17.85 -3.06 -24.48
CA THR A 10 -19.00 -3.27 -25.36
C THR A 10 -18.74 -2.72 -26.76
N GLN A 11 -18.22 -1.49 -26.86
CA GLN A 11 -17.93 -0.87 -28.16
C GLN A 11 -16.80 -1.58 -28.90
N LEU A 12 -15.71 -1.91 -28.19
CA LEU A 12 -14.59 -2.63 -28.79
C LEU A 12 -14.97 -4.06 -29.19
N SER A 13 -15.77 -4.76 -28.40
CA SER A 13 -16.27 -6.11 -28.77
C SER A 13 -17.11 -6.05 -30.05
N SER A 14 -17.92 -5.02 -30.24
CA SER A 14 -18.67 -4.81 -31.47
C SER A 14 -17.75 -4.56 -32.68
N LEU A 15 -16.67 -3.78 -32.51
CA LEU A 15 -15.69 -3.53 -33.57
C LEU A 15 -14.87 -4.79 -33.91
N VAL A 16 -14.38 -5.48 -32.88
CA VAL A 16 -13.53 -6.67 -33.02
C VAL A 16 -14.28 -7.85 -33.67
N ASN A 17 -15.55 -8.03 -33.34
CA ASN A 17 -16.38 -9.10 -33.89
C ASN A 17 -17.12 -8.68 -35.16
N GLY A 18 -17.10 -7.39 -35.51
CA GLY A 18 -17.81 -6.81 -36.65
C GLY A 18 -16.89 -6.30 -37.75
N SER A 19 -16.95 -4.99 -37.99
CA SER A 19 -16.33 -4.32 -39.15
C SER A 19 -14.80 -4.40 -39.18
N ALA A 20 -14.14 -4.43 -38.05
CA ALA A 20 -12.67 -4.45 -37.98
C ALA A 20 -12.06 -5.88 -38.04
N ARG A 21 -12.85 -6.94 -37.89
CA ARG A 21 -12.37 -8.31 -37.70
C ARG A 21 -11.31 -8.76 -38.73
N ASN A 22 -11.50 -8.45 -39.98
CA ASN A 22 -10.59 -8.90 -41.06
C ASN A 22 -9.24 -8.15 -41.05
N TYR A 23 -9.17 -7.00 -40.37
CA TYR A 23 -7.99 -6.15 -40.27
C TYR A 23 -7.16 -6.44 -39.04
N LEU A 24 -7.73 -7.20 -38.08
CA LEU A 24 -7.07 -7.52 -36.83
C LEU A 24 -6.07 -8.65 -36.98
N GLN A 25 -4.98 -8.58 -36.21
CA GLN A 25 -4.06 -9.70 -36.01
C GLN A 25 -4.71 -10.77 -35.14
N ASP A 26 -5.36 -10.35 -34.06
CA ASP A 26 -6.11 -11.18 -33.11
C ASP A 26 -7.39 -10.45 -32.71
N SER A 27 -8.48 -11.22 -32.48
CA SER A 27 -9.76 -10.66 -32.04
C SER A 27 -9.79 -10.42 -30.52
N VAL A 28 -8.81 -9.67 -30.00
CA VAL A 28 -8.67 -9.38 -28.57
C VAL A 28 -8.63 -7.86 -28.32
N ILE A 29 -9.07 -7.48 -27.12
CA ILE A 29 -8.94 -6.12 -26.61
C ILE A 29 -7.67 -6.10 -25.75
N THR A 30 -6.78 -5.16 -25.99
CA THR A 30 -5.53 -5.02 -25.25
C THR A 30 -5.43 -3.66 -24.60
N MET A 31 -4.53 -3.52 -23.65
CA MET A 31 -4.20 -2.23 -23.05
C MET A 31 -2.75 -1.87 -23.40
N ARG A 32 -2.53 -0.66 -23.89
CA ARG A 32 -1.21 -0.10 -24.17
C ARG A 32 -1.14 1.33 -23.64
N ASN A 33 -0.10 1.62 -22.86
CA ASN A 33 0.10 2.94 -22.24
C ASN A 33 -1.14 3.46 -21.48
N GLY A 34 -1.86 2.55 -20.78
CA GLY A 34 -3.08 2.90 -20.04
C GLY A 34 -4.31 3.14 -20.92
N ARG A 35 -4.27 2.75 -22.21
CA ARG A 35 -5.38 2.93 -23.15
C ARG A 35 -5.84 1.61 -23.74
N TYR A 36 -7.13 1.46 -23.89
CA TYR A 36 -7.72 0.32 -24.58
C TYR A 36 -7.45 0.42 -26.08
N CYS A 37 -6.88 -0.63 -26.63
CA CYS A 37 -6.47 -0.72 -28.04
C CYS A 37 -6.87 -2.07 -28.63
N ILE A 38 -6.86 -2.14 -29.96
CA ILE A 38 -7.01 -3.38 -30.72
C ILE A 38 -5.78 -3.63 -31.58
N PRO A 39 -5.33 -4.90 -31.72
CA PRO A 39 -4.16 -5.26 -32.52
C PRO A 39 -4.55 -5.34 -34.00
N VAL A 40 -4.10 -4.37 -34.80
CA VAL A 40 -4.36 -4.28 -36.24
C VAL A 40 -3.11 -4.68 -37.02
N LYS A 41 -3.25 -5.48 -38.07
CA LYS A 41 -2.16 -5.79 -38.98
C LYS A 41 -1.64 -4.50 -39.63
N ALA A 42 -0.32 -4.29 -39.68
CA ALA A 42 0.29 -3.05 -40.14
C ALA A 42 -0.17 -2.62 -41.55
N GLU A 43 -0.41 -3.60 -42.44
CA GLU A 43 -0.89 -3.39 -43.80
C GLU A 43 -2.32 -2.77 -43.87
N TYR A 44 -3.11 -2.93 -42.81
CA TYR A 44 -4.49 -2.40 -42.74
C TYR A 44 -4.62 -1.16 -41.84
N LYS A 45 -3.51 -0.49 -41.51
CA LYS A 45 -3.51 0.73 -40.67
C LYS A 45 -4.54 1.77 -41.15
N GLY A 46 -4.66 1.95 -42.46
CA GLY A 46 -5.59 2.93 -43.06
C GLY A 46 -7.07 2.55 -43.01
N GLN A 47 -7.39 1.27 -42.68
CA GLN A 47 -8.76 0.78 -42.64
C GLN A 47 -9.41 0.90 -41.26
N VAL A 48 -8.59 1.13 -40.22
CA VAL A 48 -9.06 1.31 -38.83
C VAL A 48 -8.70 2.72 -38.37
N PRO A 49 -9.64 3.69 -38.45
CA PRO A 49 -9.40 5.04 -37.98
C PRO A 49 -9.10 5.05 -36.46
N GLY A 50 -7.94 5.59 -36.09
CA GLY A 50 -7.54 5.65 -34.68
C GLY A 50 -6.10 6.12 -34.49
N MET A 51 -5.69 6.16 -33.24
CA MET A 51 -4.32 6.51 -32.85
C MET A 51 -3.49 5.25 -32.57
N VAL A 52 -2.28 5.20 -33.12
CA VAL A 52 -1.31 4.14 -32.84
C VAL A 52 -0.62 4.46 -31.53
N HIS A 53 -0.71 3.58 -30.55
CA HIS A 53 -0.06 3.72 -29.25
C HIS A 53 1.19 2.85 -29.07
N ASP A 54 1.27 1.76 -29.85
CA ASP A 54 2.39 0.82 -29.77
C ASP A 54 2.44 -0.03 -31.03
N GLN A 55 3.57 -0.73 -31.22
CA GLN A 55 3.71 -1.73 -32.27
C GLN A 55 4.46 -2.96 -31.76
N SER A 56 4.23 -4.11 -32.41
CA SER A 56 4.97 -5.32 -32.10
C SER A 56 6.46 -5.18 -32.45
N SER A 57 7.31 -5.98 -31.81
CA SER A 57 8.76 -5.96 -32.06
C SER A 57 9.14 -6.20 -33.53
N THR A 58 8.30 -6.93 -34.26
CA THR A 58 8.48 -7.19 -35.72
C THR A 58 7.87 -6.08 -36.58
N GLY A 59 7.14 -5.12 -36.00
CA GLY A 59 6.42 -4.08 -36.74
C GLY A 59 5.18 -4.57 -37.48
N SER A 60 4.86 -5.87 -37.44
CA SER A 60 3.74 -6.45 -38.19
C SER A 60 2.37 -6.15 -37.60
N THR A 61 2.30 -5.77 -36.34
CA THR A 61 1.05 -5.45 -35.61
C THR A 61 1.12 -4.06 -35.00
N LEU A 62 0.10 -3.26 -35.21
CA LEU A 62 -0.08 -1.95 -34.60
C LEU A 62 -1.17 -2.01 -33.56
N PHE A 63 -0.93 -1.48 -32.38
CA PHE A 63 -1.95 -1.35 -31.34
C PHE A 63 -2.63 -0.01 -31.50
N ILE A 64 -3.85 -0.04 -32.05
CA ILE A 64 -4.61 1.14 -32.40
C ILE A 64 -5.73 1.37 -31.39
N GLU A 65 -5.83 2.59 -30.87
CA GLU A 65 -6.99 3.11 -30.17
C GLU A 65 -7.99 3.61 -31.21
N PRO A 66 -9.13 2.94 -31.43
CA PRO A 66 -10.12 3.40 -32.39
C PRO A 66 -10.71 4.75 -31.99
N MET A 67 -10.96 5.61 -32.99
CA MET A 67 -11.57 6.96 -32.77
C MET A 67 -12.86 6.87 -31.95
N ALA A 68 -13.64 5.81 -32.10
CA ALA A 68 -14.90 5.60 -31.39
C ALA A 68 -14.77 5.56 -29.88
N ILE A 69 -13.59 5.18 -29.34
CA ILE A 69 -13.39 5.03 -27.90
C ILE A 69 -12.42 6.05 -27.29
N VAL A 70 -11.83 6.94 -28.10
CA VAL A 70 -10.88 7.96 -27.63
C VAL A 70 -11.45 8.77 -26.48
N LYS A 71 -12.71 9.22 -26.61
CA LYS A 71 -13.39 9.97 -25.56
C LYS A 71 -13.51 9.15 -24.27
N LEU A 72 -13.92 7.89 -24.36
CA LEU A 72 -14.09 7.03 -23.19
C LEU A 72 -12.76 6.70 -22.51
N ASN A 73 -11.69 6.52 -23.28
CA ASN A 73 -10.34 6.37 -22.74
C ASN A 73 -9.87 7.65 -22.02
N ASN A 74 -10.20 8.83 -22.56
CA ASN A 74 -9.92 10.10 -21.89
C ASN A 74 -10.71 10.23 -20.59
N ASP A 75 -12.00 9.91 -20.60
CA ASP A 75 -12.86 9.94 -19.42
C ASP A 75 -12.32 9.04 -18.31
N ILE A 76 -11.79 7.84 -18.63
CA ILE A 76 -11.13 6.96 -17.66
C ILE A 76 -9.89 7.67 -17.09
N ARG A 77 -9.07 8.26 -17.94
CA ARG A 77 -7.84 8.92 -17.50
C ARG A 77 -8.12 10.11 -16.60
N GLU A 78 -9.15 10.89 -16.88
CA GLU A 78 -9.59 11.98 -16.00
C GLU A 78 -10.03 11.44 -14.64
N LEU A 79 -10.84 10.38 -14.62
CA LEU A 79 -11.29 9.74 -13.37
C LEU A 79 -10.13 9.15 -12.55
N GLU A 80 -9.11 8.60 -13.20
CA GLU A 80 -7.89 8.12 -12.52
C GLU A 80 -7.12 9.28 -11.85
N LEU A 81 -7.02 10.41 -12.54
CA LEU A 81 -6.36 11.60 -12.00
C LEU A 81 -7.16 12.24 -10.85
N GLU A 82 -8.48 12.23 -10.94
CA GLU A 82 -9.36 12.70 -9.85
C GLU A 82 -9.25 11.79 -8.63
N GLU A 83 -9.26 10.46 -8.82
CA GLU A 83 -9.06 9.49 -7.74
C GLU A 83 -7.70 9.70 -7.04
N GLN A 84 -6.63 9.90 -7.82
CA GLN A 84 -5.30 10.15 -7.27
C GLN A 84 -5.26 11.44 -6.43
N LYS A 85 -5.88 12.51 -6.92
CA LYS A 85 -5.98 13.77 -6.16
C LYS A 85 -6.77 13.59 -4.87
N GLU A 86 -7.87 12.86 -4.90
CA GLU A 86 -8.68 12.60 -3.70
C GLU A 86 -7.90 11.79 -2.67
N ILE A 87 -7.15 10.78 -3.12
CA ILE A 87 -6.24 10.01 -2.24
C ILE A 87 -5.21 10.94 -1.58
N GLU A 88 -4.60 11.86 -2.33
CA GLU A 88 -3.64 12.82 -1.79
C GLU A 88 -4.28 13.74 -0.73
N VAL A 89 -5.50 14.22 -0.98
CA VAL A 89 -6.25 15.06 -0.02
C VAL A 89 -6.55 14.29 1.26
N ILE A 90 -7.02 13.03 1.14
CA ILE A 90 -7.32 12.18 2.29
C ILE A 90 -6.05 11.93 3.10
N LEU A 91 -4.96 11.53 2.46
CA LEU A 91 -3.69 11.25 3.14
C LEU A 91 -3.10 12.50 3.82
N SER A 92 -3.17 13.65 3.14
CA SER A 92 -2.74 14.92 3.72
C SER A 92 -3.56 15.28 4.96
N THR A 93 -4.88 15.13 4.89
CA THR A 93 -5.79 15.42 6.00
C THR A 93 -5.51 14.51 7.20
N LEU A 94 -5.37 13.20 6.98
CA LEU A 94 -5.04 12.24 8.03
C LEU A 94 -3.67 12.50 8.66
N SER A 95 -2.69 12.87 7.84
CA SER A 95 -1.34 13.22 8.30
C SER A 95 -1.37 14.47 9.18
N GLN A 96 -2.14 15.49 8.77
CA GLN A 96 -2.31 16.72 9.57
C GLN A 96 -2.99 16.43 10.90
N GLN A 97 -4.09 15.67 10.91
CA GLN A 97 -4.78 15.29 12.14
C GLN A 97 -3.87 14.53 13.10
N THR A 98 -3.02 13.65 12.57
CA THR A 98 -2.02 12.92 13.36
C THR A 98 -0.94 13.87 13.90
N ALA A 99 -0.48 14.82 13.08
CA ALA A 99 0.52 15.81 13.47
C ALA A 99 0.03 16.72 14.62
N GLU A 100 -1.26 17.08 14.62
CA GLU A 100 -1.88 17.87 15.69
C GLU A 100 -1.88 17.13 17.05
N GLN A 101 -1.83 15.78 17.05
CA GLN A 101 -1.79 14.95 18.25
C GLN A 101 -0.38 14.46 18.61
N THR A 102 0.67 14.94 17.94
CA THR A 102 2.04 14.43 18.11
C THR A 102 2.53 14.51 19.56
N ASP A 103 2.26 15.61 20.27
CA ASP A 103 2.71 15.78 21.64
C ASP A 103 1.99 14.80 22.59
N SER A 104 0.70 14.57 22.40
CA SER A 104 -0.07 13.58 23.17
C SER A 104 0.45 12.16 22.91
N ILE A 105 0.63 11.79 21.64
CA ILE A 105 1.16 10.48 21.25
C ILE A 105 2.54 10.23 21.84
N ARG A 106 3.41 11.26 21.84
CA ARG A 106 4.75 11.17 22.42
C ARG A 106 4.71 11.03 23.96
N ALA A 107 3.80 11.76 24.62
CA ALA A 107 3.59 11.62 26.06
C ALA A 107 3.11 10.21 26.42
N ASP A 108 2.13 9.68 25.69
CA ASP A 108 1.61 8.33 25.89
C ASP A 108 2.69 7.26 25.69
N LEU A 109 3.52 7.38 24.66
CA LEU A 109 4.65 6.47 24.44
C LEU A 109 5.62 6.48 25.62
N ASN A 110 5.96 7.67 26.14
CA ASN A 110 6.84 7.79 27.29
C ASN A 110 6.24 7.15 28.56
N ILE A 111 4.94 7.33 28.76
CA ILE A 111 4.22 6.70 29.88
C ILE A 111 4.22 5.16 29.71
N MET A 112 3.95 4.67 28.51
CA MET A 112 3.98 3.22 28.22
C MET A 112 5.35 2.60 28.51
N VAL A 113 6.44 3.27 28.10
CA VAL A 113 7.82 2.82 28.40
C VAL A 113 8.08 2.78 29.90
N GLN A 114 7.63 3.80 30.65
CA GLN A 114 7.79 3.80 32.10
C GLN A 114 7.00 2.69 32.78
N LEU A 115 5.76 2.45 32.34
CA LEU A 115 4.95 1.35 32.85
C LEU A 115 5.56 -0.01 32.56
N ASP A 116 6.09 -0.22 31.35
CA ASP A 116 6.77 -1.46 30.98
C ASP A 116 7.97 -1.75 31.91
N VAL A 117 8.79 -0.74 32.18
CA VAL A 117 9.91 -0.85 33.14
C VAL A 117 9.42 -1.16 34.56
N ILE A 118 8.34 -0.52 35.01
CA ILE A 118 7.76 -0.79 36.34
C ILE A 118 7.26 -2.22 36.45
N PHE A 119 6.50 -2.68 35.45
CA PHE A 119 5.97 -4.05 35.43
C PHE A 119 7.07 -5.10 35.31
N ALA A 120 8.10 -4.86 34.49
CA ALA A 120 9.24 -5.75 34.40
C ALA A 120 9.99 -5.90 35.74
N ARG A 121 10.21 -4.78 36.45
CA ARG A 121 10.81 -4.79 37.80
C ARG A 121 9.92 -5.48 38.80
N ALA A 122 8.62 -5.23 38.79
CA ALA A 122 7.69 -5.88 39.69
C ALA A 122 7.64 -7.41 39.47
N SER A 123 7.58 -7.85 38.21
CA SER A 123 7.62 -9.26 37.84
C SER A 123 8.90 -9.92 38.33
N LEU A 124 10.05 -9.29 38.08
CA LEU A 124 11.34 -9.78 38.56
C LEU A 124 11.38 -9.86 40.10
N ALA A 125 10.86 -8.84 40.79
CA ALA A 125 10.80 -8.84 42.25
C ALA A 125 9.93 -9.99 42.79
N MET A 126 8.80 -10.29 42.13
CA MET A 126 7.94 -11.41 42.47
C MET A 126 8.65 -12.76 42.28
N ASP A 127 9.30 -12.95 41.12
CA ASP A 127 10.04 -14.17 40.80
C ASP A 127 11.18 -14.42 41.78
N MET A 128 11.82 -13.37 42.26
CA MET A 128 12.92 -13.44 43.24
C MET A 128 12.45 -13.48 44.67
N ASN A 129 11.15 -13.34 44.96
CA ASN A 129 10.64 -13.08 46.31
C ASN A 129 11.41 -11.95 47.00
N ALA A 130 11.65 -10.85 46.25
CA ALA A 130 12.39 -9.71 46.71
C ALA A 130 11.58 -8.84 47.66
N THR A 131 12.26 -8.13 48.53
CA THR A 131 11.67 -7.11 49.40
C THR A 131 12.21 -5.74 49.02
N GLU A 132 11.45 -4.70 49.29
CA GLU A 132 11.84 -3.32 49.01
C GLU A 132 13.11 -2.97 49.82
N PRO A 133 14.19 -2.48 49.15
CA PRO A 133 15.39 -2.08 49.86
C PRO A 133 15.19 -0.70 50.53
N ILE A 134 15.72 -0.58 51.75
CA ILE A 134 15.77 0.71 52.45
C ILE A 134 17.11 1.36 52.13
N PHE A 135 17.08 2.48 51.46
CA PHE A 135 18.28 3.27 51.13
C PHE A 135 18.67 4.16 52.30
N ASN A 136 19.97 4.37 52.49
CA ASN A 136 20.52 5.29 53.49
C ASN A 136 21.77 6.00 52.93
N ASP A 137 22.05 7.17 53.43
CA ASP A 137 23.22 7.99 53.07
C ASP A 137 24.40 7.77 54.02
N GLU A 138 24.27 6.86 54.99
CA GLU A 138 25.27 6.59 56.03
C GLU A 138 26.37 5.61 55.57
N GLY A 139 26.32 5.15 54.34
CA GLY A 139 27.27 4.17 53.79
C GLY A 139 27.15 2.78 54.44
N ARG A 140 26.05 2.47 55.12
CA ARG A 140 25.82 1.20 55.79
C ARG A 140 25.11 0.21 54.88
N ILE A 141 25.69 -0.99 54.73
CA ILE A 141 25.06 -2.08 54.02
C ILE A 141 24.65 -3.12 55.06
N ARG A 142 23.35 -3.43 55.16
CA ARG A 142 22.80 -4.46 56.02
C ARG A 142 21.98 -5.45 55.20
N LEU A 143 22.46 -6.65 55.01
CA LEU A 143 21.77 -7.72 54.29
C LEU A 143 21.21 -8.72 55.30
N LYS A 144 19.91 -9.07 55.13
CA LYS A 144 19.27 -10.14 55.91
C LYS A 144 18.80 -11.20 54.93
N GLN A 145 19.25 -12.45 55.12
CA GLN A 145 18.87 -13.60 54.30
C GLN A 145 19.03 -13.33 52.79
N ALA A 146 20.14 -12.67 52.42
CA ALA A 146 20.41 -12.31 51.04
C ALA A 146 20.55 -13.57 50.17
N ARG A 147 19.92 -13.52 48.98
CA ARG A 147 19.99 -14.55 47.93
C ARG A 147 20.58 -13.98 46.67
N HIS A 148 21.41 -14.77 46.03
CA HIS A 148 21.92 -14.36 44.72
C HIS A 148 20.86 -14.69 43.64
N PRO A 149 20.41 -13.74 42.81
CA PRO A 149 19.31 -13.93 41.85
C PRO A 149 19.56 -15.02 40.80
N LEU A 150 20.84 -15.26 40.45
CA LEU A 150 21.23 -16.26 39.46
C LEU A 150 21.59 -17.63 40.10
N LYS A 151 21.62 -17.75 41.40
CA LYS A 151 21.86 -19.00 42.12
C LYS A 151 20.56 -19.51 42.75
N ILE A 152 19.66 -20.02 41.91
CA ILE A 152 18.49 -20.78 42.33
C ILE A 152 18.97 -22.18 42.73
N GLY A 153 19.61 -22.28 43.90
CA GLY A 153 19.96 -23.52 44.55
C GLY A 153 19.97 -23.23 46.04
N ARG A 154 19.44 -24.15 46.85
CA ARG A 154 19.36 -24.02 48.30
C ARG A 154 20.65 -23.44 48.85
N ALA A 155 20.55 -22.31 49.55
CA ALA A 155 21.63 -21.89 50.44
C ALA A 155 21.81 -23.00 51.47
N HIS A 156 22.87 -23.79 51.33
CA HIS A 156 23.34 -24.56 52.45
C HIS A 156 23.95 -23.57 53.44
N VAL A 157 23.30 -23.44 54.59
CA VAL A 157 23.85 -22.81 55.78
C VAL A 157 24.98 -23.68 56.30
#